data_a4f97013a0448448736ade9de3c76bd3
#
_entry.id   a4f97013a0448448736ade9de3c76bd3
#
_cell.length_a   1.000
_cell.length_b   1.000
_cell.length_c   1.000
_cell.angle_alpha   90.00
_cell.angle_beta   90.00
_cell.angle_gamma   90.00
#
_symmetry.space_group_name_H-M   'P 1'
#
loop_
_entity.id
_entity.type
_entity.pdbx_description
1 polymer ?
#
loop_
_entity_poly.entity_id
_entity_poly.type
_entity_poly.pdbx_seq_one_letter_code
_entity_poly.pdbx_strand_id
1 'polypeptide(L)'
;MRKNLTEIVFILDRSGSMSGLEADTIGGFNSMIEKQKKENGEALISTVLFDNVSEVIQDRVPVQRVEPMTDRDYSVRGCTALLDAIGGAIHHIGNVHKYARNEDVPEHTLFVITTDGMENASRRYDSETVKKMIERQKEKYGWEFLFLGANIDAVETAKHFGIGADRAVNYHSDHKGTQLNYEVLSEAVSAVRCSVPLGTNWKKRIDEDYESRKDGRK
;
A
#
# COMPACT_ATOMS: atom_id res chain seq x y z
N MET A 1 3.76 -22.38 -6.95
CA MET A 1 4.14 -20.99 -6.64
C MET A 1 5.61 -20.82 -6.98
N ARG A 2 5.96 -19.69 -7.56
CA ARG A 2 7.33 -19.33 -7.94
C ARG A 2 8.07 -18.81 -6.71
N LYS A 3 9.03 -19.62 -6.24
CA LYS A 3 9.89 -19.24 -5.12
C LYS A 3 10.71 -18.01 -5.44
N ASN A 4 10.97 -17.19 -4.43
CA ASN A 4 11.70 -15.93 -4.54
C ASN A 4 11.05 -14.87 -5.44
N LEU A 5 9.78 -15.03 -5.84
CA LEU A 5 9.00 -14.01 -6.51
C LEU A 5 8.00 -13.40 -5.52
N THR A 6 8.04 -12.09 -5.37
CA THR A 6 7.07 -11.32 -4.56
C THR A 6 6.28 -10.40 -5.47
N GLU A 7 4.97 -10.36 -5.29
CA GLU A 7 4.11 -9.35 -5.90
C GLU A 7 3.79 -8.25 -4.88
N ILE A 8 4.04 -7.01 -5.25
CA ILE A 8 3.82 -5.85 -4.40
C ILE A 8 2.85 -4.92 -5.10
N VAL A 9 1.74 -4.63 -4.44
CA VAL A 9 0.67 -3.79 -4.96
C VAL A 9 0.56 -2.55 -4.11
N PHE A 10 0.94 -1.41 -4.65
CA PHE A 10 0.79 -0.11 -4.01
C PHE A 10 -0.56 0.50 -4.41
N ILE A 11 -1.33 0.94 -3.41
CA ILE A 11 -2.58 1.68 -3.56
C ILE A 11 -2.36 3.02 -2.89
N LEU A 12 -2.12 4.06 -3.70
CA LEU A 12 -1.66 5.37 -3.25
C LEU A 12 -2.75 6.41 -3.47
N ASP A 13 -3.12 7.07 -2.39
CA ASP A 13 -4.06 8.19 -2.39
C ASP A 13 -3.45 9.39 -3.12
N ARG A 14 -4.21 9.97 -4.06
CA ARG A 14 -3.93 11.26 -4.68
C ARG A 14 -5.14 12.20 -4.58
N SER A 15 -6.01 11.98 -3.59
CA SER A 15 -7.14 12.84 -3.32
C SER A 15 -6.71 14.22 -2.80
N GLY A 16 -7.66 15.17 -2.72
CA GLY A 16 -7.39 16.56 -2.37
C GLY A 16 -6.66 16.76 -1.03
N SER A 17 -6.82 15.84 -0.07
CA SER A 17 -6.11 15.87 1.23
C SER A 17 -4.59 15.70 1.12
N MET A 18 -4.11 15.06 0.05
CA MET A 18 -2.69 14.87 -0.22
C MET A 18 -1.97 16.14 -0.74
N SER A 19 -2.67 17.27 -0.83
CA SER A 19 -2.12 18.52 -1.35
C SER A 19 -0.93 19.02 -0.50
N GLY A 20 0.17 19.31 -1.19
CA GLY A 20 1.44 19.71 -0.56
C GLY A 20 2.38 18.56 -0.22
N LEU A 21 1.97 17.31 -0.44
CA LEU A 21 2.78 16.11 -0.22
C LEU A 21 3.18 15.41 -1.52
N GLU A 22 2.90 16.02 -2.68
CA GLU A 22 3.16 15.41 -3.98
C GLU A 22 4.64 15.07 -4.16
N ALA A 23 5.53 16.03 -3.88
CA ALA A 23 6.97 15.82 -4.00
C ALA A 23 7.50 14.75 -3.03
N ASP A 24 6.95 14.71 -1.80
CA ASP A 24 7.33 13.73 -0.78
C ASP A 24 6.86 12.31 -1.15
N THR A 25 5.65 12.21 -1.68
CA THR A 25 5.08 10.94 -2.14
C THR A 25 5.88 10.39 -3.32
N ILE A 26 6.12 11.21 -4.34
CA ILE A 26 6.91 10.85 -5.53
C ILE A 26 8.34 10.47 -5.12
N GLY A 27 9.00 11.32 -4.34
CA GLY A 27 10.39 11.10 -3.91
C GLY A 27 10.54 9.88 -3.01
N GLY A 28 9.62 9.70 -2.07
CA GLY A 28 9.59 8.55 -1.17
C GLY A 28 9.35 7.24 -1.92
N PHE A 29 8.34 7.20 -2.79
CA PHE A 29 8.06 6.04 -3.63
C PHE A 29 9.26 5.67 -4.50
N ASN A 30 9.82 6.62 -5.23
CA ASN A 30 10.97 6.37 -6.10
C ASN A 30 12.19 5.89 -5.32
N SER A 31 12.49 6.49 -4.17
CA SER A 31 13.59 6.06 -3.29
C SER A 31 13.39 4.63 -2.80
N MET A 32 12.17 4.27 -2.41
CA MET A 32 11.81 2.91 -2.02
C MET A 32 12.02 1.93 -3.18
N ILE A 33 11.51 2.23 -4.38
CA ILE A 33 11.67 1.36 -5.56
C ILE A 33 13.17 1.17 -5.89
N GLU A 34 13.97 2.23 -5.85
CA GLU A 34 15.42 2.13 -6.10
C GLU A 34 16.16 1.24 -5.06
N LYS A 35 15.69 1.23 -3.80
CA LYS A 35 16.18 0.27 -2.80
C LYS A 35 15.76 -1.16 -3.16
N GLN A 36 14.50 -1.34 -3.55
CA GLN A 36 13.97 -2.66 -3.93
C GLN A 36 14.63 -3.25 -5.19
N LYS A 37 15.12 -2.42 -6.11
CA LYS A 37 15.92 -2.88 -7.27
C LYS A 37 17.25 -3.51 -6.86
N LYS A 38 17.79 -3.17 -5.69
CA LYS A 38 19.08 -3.68 -5.16
C LYS A 38 18.93 -4.95 -4.32
N GLU A 39 17.68 -5.28 -3.93
CA GLU A 39 17.39 -6.47 -3.13
C GLU A 39 17.46 -7.75 -3.96
N ASN A 40 17.81 -8.85 -3.29
CA ASN A 40 17.78 -10.17 -3.90
C ASN A 40 16.35 -10.65 -4.16
N GLY A 41 16.21 -11.59 -5.10
CA GLY A 41 14.92 -12.14 -5.51
C GLY A 41 14.21 -11.28 -6.55
N GLU A 42 13.15 -11.83 -7.11
CA GLU A 42 12.34 -11.15 -8.11
C GLU A 42 11.14 -10.47 -7.46
N ALA A 43 10.77 -9.30 -7.98
CA ALA A 43 9.54 -8.62 -7.56
C ALA A 43 8.78 -8.08 -8.76
N LEU A 44 7.45 -8.18 -8.70
CA LEU A 44 6.50 -7.53 -9.60
C LEU A 44 5.85 -6.37 -8.86
N ILE A 45 5.80 -5.23 -9.50
CA ILE A 45 5.22 -4.01 -8.93
C ILE A 45 3.96 -3.64 -9.69
N SER A 46 2.87 -3.49 -8.94
CA SER A 46 1.66 -2.83 -9.41
C SER A 46 1.45 -1.56 -8.60
N THR A 47 1.15 -0.45 -9.28
CA THR A 47 0.87 0.83 -8.62
C THR A 47 -0.46 1.37 -9.11
N VAL A 48 -1.37 1.51 -8.18
CA VAL A 48 -2.71 2.06 -8.37
C VAL A 48 -2.79 3.41 -7.67
N LEU A 49 -2.96 4.46 -8.43
CA LEU A 49 -3.29 5.78 -7.89
C LEU A 49 -4.80 5.92 -7.81
N PHE A 50 -5.31 6.52 -6.75
CA PHE A 50 -6.75 6.72 -6.64
C PHE A 50 -7.13 8.11 -6.11
N ASP A 51 -8.23 8.60 -6.65
CA ASP A 51 -9.02 9.75 -6.24
C ASP A 51 -10.52 9.37 -6.31
N ASN A 52 -11.32 10.03 -7.12
CA ASN A 52 -12.69 9.59 -7.46
C ASN A 52 -12.71 8.32 -8.32
N VAL A 53 -11.59 8.01 -8.95
CA VAL A 53 -11.37 6.84 -9.81
C VAL A 53 -10.00 6.24 -9.56
N SER A 54 -9.84 4.98 -9.89
CA SER A 54 -8.55 4.30 -9.80
C SER A 54 -7.85 4.29 -11.16
N GLU A 55 -6.56 4.55 -11.16
CA GLU A 55 -5.68 4.51 -12.33
C GLU A 55 -4.48 3.60 -12.04
N VAL A 56 -4.29 2.60 -12.87
CA VAL A 56 -3.14 1.68 -12.79
C VAL A 56 -2.01 2.26 -13.63
N ILE A 57 -0.96 2.76 -12.99
CA ILE A 57 0.21 3.32 -13.68
C ILE A 57 1.31 2.29 -13.90
N GLN A 58 1.35 1.24 -13.09
CA GLN A 58 2.19 0.06 -13.29
C GLN A 58 1.33 -1.18 -13.03
N ASP A 59 1.40 -2.17 -13.93
CA ASP A 59 0.69 -3.43 -13.78
C ASP A 59 1.67 -4.59 -13.89
N ARG A 60 2.04 -5.16 -12.73
CA ARG A 60 2.92 -6.31 -12.61
C ARG A 60 4.26 -6.13 -13.33
N VAL A 61 4.82 -4.94 -13.28
CA VAL A 61 6.10 -4.61 -13.89
C VAL A 61 7.23 -5.20 -13.06
N PRO A 62 8.19 -5.94 -13.65
CA PRO A 62 9.40 -6.37 -12.93
C PRO A 62 10.08 -5.15 -12.29
N VAL A 63 10.43 -5.25 -11.00
CA VAL A 63 10.96 -4.11 -10.23
C VAL A 63 12.13 -3.41 -10.91
N GLN A 64 12.97 -4.17 -11.62
CA GLN A 64 14.11 -3.64 -12.39
C GLN A 64 13.71 -2.74 -13.56
N ARG A 65 12.46 -2.84 -14.01
CA ARG A 65 11.92 -2.08 -15.16
C ARG A 65 10.94 -0.99 -14.74
N VAL A 66 10.72 -0.82 -13.44
CA VAL A 66 9.83 0.25 -12.95
C VAL A 66 10.49 1.59 -13.22
N GLU A 67 9.82 2.41 -14.03
CA GLU A 67 10.25 3.78 -14.29
C GLU A 67 9.91 4.68 -13.08
N PRO A 68 10.72 5.69 -12.80
CA PRO A 68 10.43 6.63 -11.72
C PRO A 68 9.08 7.33 -11.93
N MET A 69 8.29 7.41 -10.87
CA MET A 69 7.08 8.22 -10.83
C MET A 69 7.45 9.71 -10.97
N THR A 70 6.66 10.45 -11.72
CA THR A 70 6.84 11.88 -11.97
C THR A 70 5.61 12.70 -11.58
N ASP A 71 5.72 14.01 -11.63
CA ASP A 71 4.60 14.95 -11.46
C ASP A 71 3.51 14.82 -12.53
N ARG A 72 3.81 14.16 -13.66
CA ARG A 72 2.82 13.82 -14.68
C ARG A 72 1.97 12.62 -14.29
N ASP A 73 2.54 11.71 -13.53
CA ASP A 73 1.86 10.50 -13.07
C ASP A 73 1.04 10.77 -11.81
N TYR A 74 1.61 11.52 -10.85
CA TYR A 74 1.00 11.79 -9.56
C TYR A 74 0.66 13.27 -9.43
N SER A 75 -0.63 13.56 -9.52
CA SER A 75 -1.20 14.90 -9.30
C SER A 75 -2.42 14.80 -8.39
N VAL A 76 -2.47 15.66 -7.38
CA VAL A 76 -3.54 15.65 -6.37
C VAL A 76 -4.83 16.24 -6.94
N ARG A 77 -5.96 15.52 -6.72
CA ARG A 77 -7.30 15.95 -7.18
C ARG A 77 -8.42 15.11 -6.54
N GLY A 78 -9.63 15.66 -6.54
CA GLY A 78 -10.86 14.91 -6.28
C GLY A 78 -11.06 14.43 -4.84
N CYS A 79 -11.86 13.39 -4.71
CA CYS A 79 -12.29 12.75 -3.46
C CYS A 79 -11.59 11.39 -3.28
N THR A 80 -11.98 10.62 -2.25
CA THR A 80 -11.28 9.40 -1.82
C THR A 80 -12.15 8.16 -2.06
N ALA A 81 -12.02 7.50 -3.22
CA ALA A 81 -12.70 6.24 -3.54
C ALA A 81 -11.81 5.03 -3.16
N LEU A 82 -11.49 4.93 -1.88
CA LEU A 82 -10.55 3.95 -1.33
C LEU A 82 -11.03 2.50 -1.49
N LEU A 83 -12.32 2.23 -1.23
CA LEU A 83 -12.88 0.88 -1.35
C LEU A 83 -12.87 0.39 -2.80
N ASP A 84 -13.15 1.28 -3.75
CA ASP A 84 -13.11 0.95 -5.18
C ASP A 84 -11.67 0.63 -5.63
N ALA A 85 -10.68 1.35 -5.10
CA ALA A 85 -9.27 1.09 -5.38
C ALA A 85 -8.81 -0.27 -4.81
N ILE A 86 -9.10 -0.54 -3.53
CA ILE A 86 -8.73 -1.80 -2.88
C ILE A 86 -9.45 -2.98 -3.55
N GLY A 87 -10.78 -2.91 -3.69
CA GLY A 87 -11.57 -3.99 -4.27
C GLY A 87 -11.19 -4.27 -5.72
N GLY A 88 -10.95 -3.22 -6.52
CA GLY A 88 -10.49 -3.34 -7.89
C GLY A 88 -9.13 -4.01 -8.02
N ALA A 89 -8.16 -3.60 -7.21
CA ALA A 89 -6.81 -4.18 -7.20
C ALA A 89 -6.81 -5.65 -6.75
N ILE A 90 -7.56 -5.99 -5.68
CA ILE A 90 -7.69 -7.39 -5.23
C ILE A 90 -8.35 -8.25 -6.31
N HIS A 91 -9.39 -7.75 -6.97
CA HIS A 91 -10.07 -8.46 -8.05
C HIS A 91 -9.13 -8.71 -9.22
N HIS A 92 -8.37 -7.70 -9.65
CA HIS A 92 -7.42 -7.80 -10.76
C HIS A 92 -6.33 -8.83 -10.46
N ILE A 93 -5.57 -8.63 -9.39
CA ILE A 93 -4.46 -9.53 -9.02
C ILE A 93 -4.96 -10.95 -8.74
N GLY A 94 -6.10 -11.07 -8.05
CA GLY A 94 -6.72 -12.38 -7.79
C GLY A 94 -7.10 -13.14 -9.06
N ASN A 95 -7.59 -12.44 -10.09
CA ASN A 95 -7.87 -13.05 -11.39
C ASN A 95 -6.58 -13.44 -12.12
N VAL A 96 -5.55 -12.60 -12.08
CA VAL A 96 -4.25 -12.94 -12.67
C VAL A 96 -3.70 -14.22 -12.04
N HIS A 97 -3.68 -14.32 -10.71
CA HIS A 97 -3.19 -15.53 -10.02
C HIS A 97 -4.06 -16.76 -10.31
N LYS A 98 -5.38 -16.58 -10.40
CA LYS A 98 -6.32 -17.67 -10.67
C LYS A 98 -6.08 -18.34 -12.02
N TYR A 99 -5.69 -17.57 -13.03
CA TYR A 99 -5.49 -18.06 -14.41
C TYR A 99 -4.01 -18.26 -14.77
N ALA A 100 -3.09 -17.85 -13.91
CA ALA A 100 -1.67 -18.13 -14.07
C ALA A 100 -1.36 -19.61 -13.84
N ARG A 101 -0.28 -20.10 -14.46
CA ARG A 101 0.26 -21.42 -14.12
C ARG A 101 0.79 -21.37 -12.68
N ASN A 102 0.71 -22.50 -11.96
CA ASN A 102 1.19 -22.58 -10.56
C ASN A 102 2.64 -22.10 -10.39
N GLU A 103 3.48 -22.34 -11.37
CA GLU A 103 4.89 -21.92 -11.39
C GLU A 103 5.09 -20.41 -11.61
N ASP A 104 4.05 -19.70 -12.03
CA ASP A 104 4.08 -18.24 -12.28
C ASP A 104 3.40 -17.44 -11.17
N VAL A 105 2.68 -18.12 -10.24
CA VAL A 105 2.06 -17.47 -9.09
C VAL A 105 3.14 -17.08 -8.07
N PRO A 106 3.23 -15.82 -7.63
CA PRO A 106 4.21 -15.38 -6.64
C PRO A 106 4.12 -16.16 -5.32
N GLU A 107 5.26 -16.34 -4.66
CA GLU A 107 5.35 -16.93 -3.33
C GLU A 107 4.71 -16.00 -2.28
N HIS A 108 4.95 -14.70 -2.42
CA HIS A 108 4.40 -13.68 -1.53
C HIS A 108 3.62 -12.63 -2.33
N THR A 109 2.54 -12.14 -1.75
CA THR A 109 1.77 -11.02 -2.28
C THR A 109 1.50 -10.04 -1.16
N LEU A 110 1.96 -8.81 -1.32
CA LEU A 110 1.85 -7.73 -0.35
C LEU A 110 1.09 -6.55 -0.95
N PHE A 111 0.02 -6.13 -0.29
CA PHE A 111 -0.69 -4.90 -0.58
C PHE A 111 -0.26 -3.81 0.41
N VAL A 112 0.13 -2.67 -0.10
CA VAL A 112 0.48 -1.48 0.67
C VAL A 112 -0.52 -0.38 0.33
N ILE A 113 -1.33 0.01 1.30
CA ILE A 113 -2.41 0.97 1.15
C ILE A 113 -2.05 2.21 1.96
N THR A 114 -1.95 3.36 1.29
CA THR A 114 -1.71 4.65 1.95
C THR A 114 -2.82 5.63 1.62
N THR A 115 -3.36 6.30 2.63
CA THR A 115 -4.41 7.30 2.47
C THR A 115 -4.27 8.43 3.51
N ASP A 116 -4.69 9.63 3.13
CA ASP A 116 -4.76 10.82 4.01
C ASP A 116 -6.20 11.34 4.09
N GLY A 117 -7.17 10.44 4.06
CA GLY A 117 -8.55 10.84 4.12
C GLY A 117 -9.51 9.68 4.37
N MET A 118 -10.74 10.05 4.75
CA MET A 118 -11.81 9.08 4.90
C MET A 118 -12.37 8.68 3.55
N GLU A 119 -12.74 7.40 3.40
CA GLU A 119 -13.56 6.91 2.29
C GLU A 119 -14.82 7.77 2.13
N ASN A 120 -15.05 8.30 0.94
CA ASN A 120 -16.21 9.17 0.69
C ASN A 120 -16.75 9.14 -0.76
N ALA A 121 -16.16 8.35 -1.65
CA ALA A 121 -16.48 8.43 -3.08
C ALA A 121 -16.67 7.07 -3.78
N SER A 122 -16.44 5.95 -3.11
CA SER A 122 -16.59 4.63 -3.70
C SER A 122 -18.03 4.32 -4.08
N ARG A 123 -18.22 3.63 -5.21
CA ARG A 123 -19.53 3.30 -5.78
C ARG A 123 -19.69 1.83 -6.18
N ARG A 124 -18.59 1.11 -6.31
CA ARG A 124 -18.54 -0.28 -6.82
C ARG A 124 -18.41 -1.30 -5.71
N TYR A 125 -17.68 -0.95 -4.66
CA TYR A 125 -17.41 -1.81 -3.53
C TYR A 125 -17.82 -1.13 -2.24
N ASP A 126 -18.45 -1.89 -1.35
CA ASP A 126 -18.72 -1.50 0.03
C ASP A 126 -17.68 -2.13 0.99
N SER A 127 -17.66 -1.66 2.22
CA SER A 127 -16.72 -2.09 3.25
C SER A 127 -16.85 -3.59 3.56
N GLU A 128 -18.08 -4.14 3.57
CA GLU A 128 -18.30 -5.56 3.84
C GLU A 128 -17.76 -6.45 2.73
N THR A 129 -17.95 -6.05 1.48
CA THR A 129 -17.42 -6.76 0.31
C THR A 129 -15.90 -6.74 0.31
N VAL A 130 -15.28 -5.57 0.52
CA VAL A 130 -13.81 -5.44 0.59
C VAL A 130 -13.25 -6.27 1.74
N LYS A 131 -13.88 -6.26 2.92
CA LYS A 131 -13.51 -7.08 4.07
C LYS A 131 -13.49 -8.57 3.71
N LYS A 132 -14.56 -9.10 3.13
CA LYS A 132 -14.64 -10.50 2.69
C LYS A 132 -13.55 -10.85 1.68
N MET A 133 -13.24 -9.91 0.77
CA MET A 133 -12.16 -10.10 -0.21
C MET A 133 -10.80 -10.19 0.49
N ILE A 134 -10.48 -9.26 1.39
CA ILE A 134 -9.21 -9.25 2.14
C ILE A 134 -9.08 -10.51 2.99
N GLU A 135 -10.07 -10.83 3.81
CA GLU A 135 -10.07 -12.02 4.66
C GLU A 135 -9.84 -13.29 3.86
N ARG A 136 -10.55 -13.46 2.73
CA ARG A 136 -10.35 -14.60 1.82
C ARG A 136 -8.93 -14.67 1.28
N GLN A 137 -8.33 -13.55 0.85
CA GLN A 137 -6.98 -13.56 0.30
C GLN A 137 -5.94 -13.89 1.38
N LYS A 138 -6.11 -13.37 2.59
CA LYS A 138 -5.26 -13.68 3.76
C LYS A 138 -5.34 -15.18 4.11
N GLU A 139 -6.54 -15.69 4.32
CA GLU A 139 -6.76 -17.06 4.82
C GLU A 139 -6.39 -18.12 3.79
N LYS A 140 -6.76 -17.90 2.53
CA LYS A 140 -6.63 -18.92 1.49
C LYS A 140 -5.29 -18.87 0.75
N TYR A 141 -4.72 -17.68 0.61
CA TYR A 141 -3.56 -17.45 -0.26
C TYR A 141 -2.38 -16.82 0.46
N GLY A 142 -2.51 -16.50 1.75
CA GLY A 142 -1.43 -15.92 2.56
C GLY A 142 -1.04 -14.50 2.12
N TRP A 143 -1.97 -13.74 1.52
CA TRP A 143 -1.67 -12.35 1.16
C TRP A 143 -1.53 -11.48 2.40
N GLU A 144 -0.59 -10.55 2.35
CA GLU A 144 -0.36 -9.56 3.40
C GLU A 144 -0.91 -8.21 2.97
N PHE A 145 -1.46 -7.46 3.94
CA PHE A 145 -2.02 -6.13 3.71
C PHE A 145 -1.48 -5.18 4.78
N LEU A 146 -0.86 -4.08 4.36
CA LEU A 146 -0.43 -2.97 5.22
C LEU A 146 -1.31 -1.76 4.95
N PHE A 147 -1.76 -1.09 5.99
CA PHE A 147 -2.61 0.08 5.90
C PHE A 147 -2.00 1.24 6.69
N LEU A 148 -1.69 2.33 5.99
CA LEU A 148 -1.16 3.55 6.57
C LEU A 148 -2.16 4.67 6.34
N GLY A 149 -2.68 5.22 7.43
CA GLY A 149 -3.69 6.28 7.37
C GLY A 149 -3.25 7.53 8.11
N ALA A 150 -3.51 8.70 7.53
CA ALA A 150 -3.39 9.98 8.19
C ALA A 150 -4.75 10.67 8.28
N ASN A 151 -4.90 11.59 9.22
CA ASN A 151 -6.13 12.36 9.45
C ASN A 151 -7.40 11.50 9.69
N ILE A 152 -7.22 10.21 9.95
CA ILE A 152 -8.28 9.23 10.27
C ILE A 152 -7.80 8.35 11.44
N ASP A 153 -8.69 7.58 12.03
CA ASP A 153 -8.27 6.44 12.84
C ASP A 153 -7.94 5.26 11.93
N ALA A 154 -6.65 5.15 11.55
CA ALA A 154 -6.20 4.13 10.61
C ALA A 154 -6.41 2.72 11.13
N VAL A 155 -6.27 2.50 12.44
CA VAL A 155 -6.43 1.17 13.06
C VAL A 155 -7.90 0.75 13.03
N GLU A 156 -8.82 1.62 13.41
CA GLU A 156 -10.25 1.32 13.36
C GLU A 156 -10.75 1.19 11.90
N THR A 157 -10.28 2.06 11.01
CA THR A 157 -10.61 1.99 9.58
C THR A 157 -10.13 0.67 8.96
N ALA A 158 -8.89 0.29 9.21
CA ALA A 158 -8.31 -0.97 8.70
C ALA A 158 -9.08 -2.20 9.21
N LYS A 159 -9.50 -2.19 10.47
CA LYS A 159 -10.32 -3.24 11.08
C LYS A 159 -11.66 -3.42 10.37
N HIS A 160 -12.30 -2.33 9.96
CA HIS A 160 -13.52 -2.41 9.15
C HIS A 160 -13.29 -3.10 7.79
N PHE A 161 -12.08 -3.07 7.27
CA PHE A 161 -11.67 -3.74 6.03
C PHE A 161 -11.08 -5.15 6.26
N GLY A 162 -11.06 -5.66 7.49
CA GLY A 162 -10.49 -6.98 7.80
C GLY A 162 -8.95 -7.00 7.92
N ILE A 163 -8.32 -5.82 8.04
CA ILE A 163 -6.89 -5.68 8.29
C ILE A 163 -6.69 -5.51 9.80
N GLY A 164 -5.83 -6.35 10.40
CA GLY A 164 -5.56 -6.31 11.84
C GLY A 164 -4.80 -5.07 12.28
N ALA A 165 -4.93 -4.71 13.56
CA ALA A 165 -4.23 -3.57 14.15
C ALA A 165 -2.68 -3.69 14.06
N ASP A 166 -2.17 -4.91 13.98
CA ASP A 166 -0.75 -5.20 13.78
C ASP A 166 -0.25 -4.86 12.37
N ARG A 167 -1.15 -4.61 11.44
CA ARG A 167 -0.89 -4.26 10.03
C ARG A 167 -1.38 -2.86 9.66
N ALA A 168 -1.87 -2.09 10.64
CA ALA A 168 -2.35 -0.72 10.44
C ALA A 168 -1.56 0.26 11.30
N VAL A 169 -1.34 1.47 10.81
CA VAL A 169 -0.61 2.53 11.52
C VAL A 169 -1.14 3.92 11.16
N ASN A 170 -1.24 4.78 12.18
CA ASN A 170 -1.48 6.20 12.01
C ASN A 170 -0.16 6.93 11.75
N TYR A 171 -0.18 7.91 10.84
CA TYR A 171 0.98 8.76 10.62
C TYR A 171 0.58 10.24 10.50
N HIS A 172 1.54 11.15 10.65
CA HIS A 172 1.32 12.56 10.40
C HIS A 172 1.46 12.87 8.92
N SER A 173 0.43 13.50 8.34
CA SER A 173 0.40 13.95 6.94
C SER A 173 1.25 15.22 6.78
N ASP A 174 2.56 15.03 6.82
CA ASP A 174 3.56 16.07 6.60
C ASP A 174 4.83 15.46 5.97
N HIS A 175 5.75 16.30 5.56
CA HIS A 175 7.01 15.90 4.95
C HIS A 175 7.74 14.79 5.73
N LYS A 176 7.90 14.97 7.05
CA LYS A 176 8.63 14.04 7.91
C LYS A 176 7.90 12.69 8.03
N GLY A 177 6.57 12.72 8.25
CA GLY A 177 5.76 11.50 8.35
C GLY A 177 5.74 10.72 7.05
N THR A 178 5.58 11.40 5.92
CA THR A 178 5.59 10.78 4.59
C THR A 178 6.94 10.14 4.29
N GLN A 179 8.05 10.83 4.55
CA GLN A 179 9.39 10.27 4.37
C GLN A 179 9.60 9.03 5.25
N LEU A 180 9.25 9.11 6.53
CA LEU A 180 9.38 7.99 7.46
C LEU A 180 8.55 6.77 7.01
N ASN A 181 7.33 7.00 6.51
CA ASN A 181 6.49 5.93 5.98
C ASN A 181 7.21 5.15 4.87
N TYR A 182 7.77 5.82 3.87
CA TYR A 182 8.46 5.14 2.77
C TYR A 182 9.74 4.43 3.22
N GLU A 183 10.46 4.97 4.22
CA GLU A 183 11.59 4.27 4.82
C GLU A 183 11.16 2.96 5.48
N VAL A 184 10.14 3.01 6.34
CA VAL A 184 9.62 1.84 7.06
C VAL A 184 8.96 0.83 6.11
N LEU A 185 8.21 1.31 5.13
CA LEU A 185 7.64 0.46 4.08
C LEU A 185 8.73 -0.26 3.28
N SER A 186 9.83 0.43 2.96
CA SER A 186 10.96 -0.22 2.28
C SER A 186 11.52 -1.40 3.08
N GLU A 187 11.68 -1.24 4.40
CA GLU A 187 12.14 -2.30 5.30
C GLU A 187 11.11 -3.45 5.37
N ALA A 188 9.82 -3.14 5.48
CA ALA A 188 8.74 -4.13 5.53
C ALA A 188 8.66 -4.94 4.22
N VAL A 189 8.76 -4.28 3.07
CA VAL A 189 8.79 -4.92 1.75
C VAL A 189 10.00 -5.84 1.63
N SER A 190 11.19 -5.38 2.04
CA SER A 190 12.41 -6.20 2.03
C SER A 190 12.28 -7.44 2.91
N ALA A 191 11.66 -7.32 4.10
CA ALA A 191 11.41 -8.47 4.97
C ALA A 191 10.52 -9.51 4.29
N VAL A 192 9.39 -9.09 3.68
CA VAL A 192 8.49 -10.00 2.96
C VAL A 192 9.20 -10.66 1.79
N ARG A 193 10.00 -9.92 1.01
CA ARG A 193 10.79 -10.47 -0.11
C ARG A 193 11.81 -11.52 0.32
N CYS A 194 12.36 -11.36 1.51
CA CYS A 194 13.28 -12.32 2.11
C CYS A 194 12.56 -13.47 2.84
N SER A 195 11.24 -13.60 2.70
CA SER A 195 10.43 -14.60 3.43
C SER A 195 10.58 -14.51 4.96
N VAL A 196 10.92 -13.32 5.47
CA VAL A 196 10.96 -13.04 6.91
C VAL A 196 9.55 -12.62 7.34
N PRO A 197 8.94 -13.33 8.32
CA PRO A 197 7.63 -12.95 8.81
C PRO A 197 7.62 -11.51 9.33
N LEU A 198 6.65 -10.73 8.86
CA LEU A 198 6.50 -9.35 9.30
C LEU A 198 5.96 -9.33 10.73
N GLY A 199 6.84 -9.09 11.71
CA GLY A 199 6.48 -8.95 13.12
C GLY A 199 5.62 -7.70 13.37
N THR A 200 5.04 -7.58 14.56
CA THR A 200 4.23 -6.41 14.95
C THR A 200 5.05 -5.11 15.06
N ASN A 201 6.37 -5.25 15.21
CA ASN A 201 7.29 -4.12 15.39
C ASN A 201 7.65 -3.39 14.08
N TRP A 202 7.20 -3.85 12.93
CA TRP A 202 7.51 -3.22 11.64
C TRP A 202 7.17 -1.73 11.59
N LYS A 203 6.11 -1.33 12.28
CA LYS A 203 5.57 0.04 12.32
C LYS A 203 6.05 0.88 13.50
N LYS A 204 6.88 0.32 14.40
CA LYS A 204 7.26 0.96 15.67
C LYS A 204 7.77 2.38 15.50
N ARG A 205 8.61 2.66 14.50
CA ARG A 205 9.16 4.00 14.23
C ARG A 205 8.07 5.00 13.86
N ILE A 206 7.04 4.57 13.11
CA ILE A 206 5.91 5.42 12.74
C ILE A 206 5.04 5.69 13.97
N ASP A 207 4.73 4.64 14.77
CA ASP A 207 3.96 4.78 16.00
C ASP A 207 4.65 5.75 16.97
N GLU A 208 5.97 5.63 17.17
CA GLU A 208 6.77 6.51 18.05
C GLU A 208 6.77 7.97 17.54
N ASP A 209 6.95 8.19 16.24
CA ASP A 209 6.87 9.53 15.65
C ASP A 209 5.46 10.12 15.81
N TYR A 210 4.43 9.33 15.54
CA TYR A 210 3.03 9.76 15.67
C TYR A 210 2.71 10.17 17.11
N GLU A 211 3.01 9.32 18.10
CA GLU A 211 2.73 9.61 19.50
C GLU A 211 3.55 10.81 20.04
N SER A 212 4.84 10.90 19.67
CA SER A 212 5.70 11.99 20.15
C SER A 212 5.28 13.38 19.66
N ARG A 213 4.50 13.44 18.57
CA ARG A 213 4.04 14.72 17.97
C ARG A 213 2.56 15.02 18.26
N LYS A 214 1.82 14.11 18.90
CA LYS A 214 0.42 14.38 19.30
C LYS A 214 0.27 15.56 20.23
N ASP A 215 1.20 15.73 21.18
CA ASP A 215 1.15 16.77 22.19
C ASP A 215 1.62 18.16 21.70
N GLY A 216 2.22 18.23 20.51
CA GLY A 216 2.75 19.47 19.92
C GLY A 216 1.70 20.34 19.20
N ARG A 217 0.47 19.87 19.04
CA ARG A 217 -0.65 20.64 18.45
C ARG A 217 -1.57 21.16 19.56
N LYS A 218 -1.09 22.16 20.33
CA LYS A 218 -1.94 23.07 21.13
C LYS A 218 -1.92 24.44 20.53
#